data_e4be21d994b893d1b79e7380f1680b59
#
_entry.id   e4be21d994b893d1b79e7380f1680b59
#
_cell.length_a   1.000
_cell.length_b   1.000
_cell.length_c   1.000
_cell.angle_alpha   90.00
_cell.angle_beta   90.00
_cell.angle_gamma   90.00
#
_symmetry.space_group_name_H-M   'P 1'
#
loop_
_entity.id
_entity.type
_entity.pdbx_description
1 polymer ?
#
loop_
_entity_poly.entity_id
_entity_poly.type
_entity_poly.pdbx_seq_one_letter_code
_entity_poly.pdbx_strand_id
1 'polypeptide(L)'
;VVITSVFLYKFLNDKFMYNLKQFADEIGMTAEEVLKNENDEMDAFYDSYPQDVAFTYEDTIEYLIRKVQLNDFYKIFDDALERISNNTKNDAFSIDTADGGKKPLFTRITENVEVSKRNNFAKNIFGIISQEKFDFGAAFDNKFDFYSAIFEYLIKDYNVASGVYAEYFTPQTVSSIIAKILVNMSP
;
A
#
# COMPACT_ATOMS: atom_id res chain seq x y z
N VAL A 1 10.38 6.56 7.29
CA VAL A 1 9.00 6.96 6.92
C VAL A 1 8.80 6.88 5.41
N VAL A 2 9.54 7.60 4.55
CA VAL A 2 9.31 7.63 3.10
C VAL A 2 9.38 6.23 2.46
N ILE A 3 10.44 5.47 2.73
CA ILE A 3 10.62 4.11 2.16
C ILE A 3 9.45 3.21 2.53
N THR A 4 9.05 3.22 3.79
CA THR A 4 7.92 2.41 4.29
C THR A 4 6.61 2.79 3.60
N SER A 5 6.33 4.10 3.43
CA SER A 5 5.12 4.58 2.75
C SER A 5 5.09 4.18 1.27
N VAL A 6 6.21 4.34 0.56
CA VAL A 6 6.31 3.99 -0.86
C VAL A 6 6.16 2.48 -1.06
N PHE A 7 6.75 1.70 -0.16
CA PHE A 7 6.65 0.25 -0.18
C PHE A 7 5.21 -0.22 0.10
N LEU A 8 4.57 0.39 1.09
CA LEU A 8 3.18 0.13 1.41
C LEU A 8 2.27 0.48 0.22
N TYR A 9 2.47 1.64 -0.40
CA TYR A 9 1.73 2.04 -1.59
C TYR A 9 1.87 1.00 -2.71
N LYS A 10 3.10 0.55 -3.02
CA LYS A 10 3.34 -0.49 -4.03
C LYS A 10 2.61 -1.79 -3.69
N PHE A 11 2.74 -2.27 -2.46
CA PHE A 11 2.08 -3.50 -2.02
C PHE A 11 0.55 -3.40 -2.14
N LEU A 12 -0.03 -2.30 -1.68
CA LEU A 12 -1.48 -2.09 -1.73
C LEU A 12 -2.00 -1.94 -3.16
N ASN A 13 -1.25 -1.22 -4.02
CA ASN A 13 -1.56 -1.13 -5.43
C ASN A 13 -1.55 -2.50 -6.12
N ASP A 14 -0.52 -3.29 -5.88
CA ASP A 14 -0.40 -4.60 -6.53
C ASP A 14 -1.48 -5.57 -6.04
N LYS A 15 -1.81 -5.53 -4.75
CA LYS A 15 -2.91 -6.32 -4.19
C LYS A 15 -4.26 -5.92 -4.79
N PHE A 16 -4.53 -4.63 -4.83
CA PHE A 16 -5.73 -4.08 -5.45
C PHE A 16 -5.85 -4.52 -6.91
N MET A 17 -4.78 -4.33 -7.71
CA MET A 17 -4.76 -4.70 -9.13
C MET A 17 -4.86 -6.22 -9.36
N TYR A 18 -4.27 -7.02 -8.46
CA TYR A 18 -4.38 -8.48 -8.51
C TYR A 18 -5.84 -8.92 -8.31
N ASN A 19 -6.51 -8.44 -7.26
CA ASN A 19 -7.90 -8.76 -6.99
C ASN A 19 -8.86 -8.21 -8.06
N LEU A 20 -8.60 -6.99 -8.54
CA LEU A 20 -9.38 -6.36 -9.59
C LEU A 20 -9.30 -7.14 -10.92
N LYS A 21 -8.13 -7.68 -11.27
CA LYS A 21 -7.99 -8.54 -12.46
C LYS A 21 -8.82 -9.81 -12.33
N GLN A 22 -8.79 -10.47 -11.19
CA GLN A 22 -9.62 -11.67 -10.95
C GLN A 22 -11.11 -11.35 -11.07
N PHE A 23 -11.56 -10.27 -10.43
CA PHE A 23 -12.94 -9.82 -10.51
C PHE A 23 -13.36 -9.48 -11.95
N ALA A 24 -12.53 -8.73 -12.67
CA ALA A 24 -12.80 -8.34 -14.06
C ALA A 24 -12.89 -9.54 -14.99
N ASP A 25 -12.00 -10.54 -14.82
CA ASP A 25 -12.03 -11.80 -15.59
C ASP A 25 -13.34 -12.56 -15.34
N GLU A 26 -13.86 -12.59 -14.10
CA GLU A 26 -15.13 -13.25 -13.75
C GLU A 26 -16.34 -12.62 -14.45
N ILE A 27 -16.32 -11.29 -14.65
CA ILE A 27 -17.41 -10.56 -15.32
C ILE A 27 -17.16 -10.34 -16.82
N GLY A 28 -16.04 -10.84 -17.36
CA GLY A 28 -15.69 -10.73 -18.78
C GLY A 28 -15.23 -9.35 -19.23
N MET A 29 -14.66 -8.55 -18.32
CA MET A 29 -14.13 -7.21 -18.57
C MET A 29 -12.60 -7.19 -18.33
N THR A 30 -11.96 -6.11 -18.73
CA THR A 30 -10.58 -5.80 -18.31
C THR A 30 -10.57 -4.97 -17.03
N ALA A 31 -9.53 -5.10 -16.22
CA ALA A 31 -9.36 -4.28 -15.02
C ALA A 31 -9.39 -2.77 -15.32
N GLU A 32 -8.86 -2.35 -16.47
CA GLU A 32 -8.87 -0.94 -16.91
C GLU A 32 -10.29 -0.46 -17.23
N GLU A 33 -11.13 -1.31 -17.85
CA GLU A 33 -12.55 -0.99 -18.11
C GLU A 33 -13.32 -0.83 -16.82
N VAL A 34 -13.15 -1.75 -15.85
CA VAL A 34 -13.80 -1.67 -14.54
C VAL A 34 -13.37 -0.38 -13.81
N LEU A 35 -12.07 -0.06 -13.76
CA LEU A 35 -11.53 1.14 -13.11
C LEU A 35 -12.02 2.45 -13.73
N LYS A 36 -12.18 2.49 -15.05
CA LYS A 36 -12.62 3.71 -15.74
C LYS A 36 -14.12 3.93 -15.71
N ASN A 37 -14.85 2.86 -15.51
CA ASN A 37 -16.31 2.91 -15.38
C ASN A 37 -16.72 3.07 -13.94
N GLU A 38 -16.42 4.12 -13.22
CA GLU A 38 -16.77 4.43 -11.82
C GLU A 38 -18.25 4.11 -11.41
N ASN A 39 -18.79 3.03 -11.94
CA ASN A 39 -20.17 2.60 -11.92
C ASN A 39 -20.35 1.38 -10.99
N ASP A 40 -21.47 0.71 -11.15
CA ASP A 40 -21.93 -0.46 -10.38
C ASP A 40 -20.88 -1.57 -10.24
N GLU A 41 -19.97 -1.74 -11.23
CA GLU A 41 -18.91 -2.74 -11.22
C GLU A 41 -17.84 -2.47 -10.15
N MET A 42 -17.43 -1.20 -9.96
CA MET A 42 -16.48 -0.86 -8.90
C MET A 42 -17.10 -1.00 -7.51
N ASP A 43 -18.38 -0.70 -7.34
CA ASP A 43 -19.05 -0.93 -6.07
C ASP A 43 -19.19 -2.44 -5.79
N ALA A 44 -19.53 -3.26 -6.79
CA ALA A 44 -19.54 -4.71 -6.68
C ALA A 44 -18.17 -5.30 -6.38
N PHE A 45 -17.10 -4.72 -6.94
CA PHE A 45 -15.72 -5.10 -6.60
C PHE A 45 -15.43 -4.83 -5.12
N TYR A 46 -15.75 -3.64 -4.60
CA TYR A 46 -15.50 -3.31 -3.19
C TYR A 46 -16.34 -4.15 -2.22
N ASP A 47 -17.54 -4.52 -2.62
CA ASP A 47 -18.39 -5.45 -1.84
C ASP A 47 -17.78 -6.86 -1.79
N SER A 48 -17.09 -7.28 -2.85
CA SER A 48 -16.40 -8.57 -2.93
C SER A 48 -15.06 -8.57 -2.16
N TYR A 49 -14.38 -7.43 -2.09
CA TYR A 49 -13.07 -7.27 -1.45
C TYR A 49 -13.07 -6.12 -0.41
N PRO A 50 -13.91 -6.19 0.64
CA PRO A 50 -14.09 -5.09 1.61
C PRO A 50 -12.85 -4.78 2.46
N GLN A 51 -11.84 -5.67 2.47
CA GLN A 51 -10.57 -5.47 3.16
C GLN A 51 -9.50 -4.80 2.30
N ASP A 52 -9.77 -4.53 1.04
CA ASP A 52 -8.79 -3.90 0.16
C ASP A 52 -8.85 -2.37 0.29
N VAL A 53 -7.69 -1.74 0.17
CA VAL A 53 -7.61 -0.28 0.09
C VAL A 53 -8.18 0.17 -1.24
N ALA A 54 -9.08 1.14 -1.22
CA ALA A 54 -9.70 1.69 -2.40
C ALA A 54 -8.74 2.63 -3.16
N PHE A 55 -8.64 2.41 -4.46
CA PHE A 55 -7.89 3.22 -5.41
C PHE A 55 -8.83 3.74 -6.49
N THR A 56 -8.61 4.96 -6.95
CA THR A 56 -9.14 5.42 -8.23
C THR A 56 -8.15 5.07 -9.36
N TYR A 57 -8.60 5.15 -10.61
CA TYR A 57 -7.70 4.93 -11.76
C TYR A 57 -6.45 5.82 -11.69
N GLU A 58 -6.60 7.09 -11.32
CA GLU A 58 -5.52 8.07 -11.24
C GLU A 58 -4.50 7.81 -10.11
N ASP A 59 -4.85 6.95 -9.16
CA ASP A 59 -3.98 6.61 -8.04
C ASP A 59 -3.12 5.39 -8.32
N THR A 60 -3.39 4.66 -9.41
CA THR A 60 -2.67 3.43 -9.75
C THR A 60 -1.28 3.68 -10.34
N ILE A 61 -0.38 2.72 -10.14
CA ILE A 61 0.96 2.74 -10.76
C ILE A 61 0.84 2.77 -12.29
N GLU A 62 -0.14 2.08 -12.87
CA GLU A 62 -0.38 2.06 -14.31
C GLU A 62 -0.72 3.46 -14.88
N TYR A 63 -1.46 4.25 -14.16
CA TYR A 63 -1.72 5.64 -14.54
C TYR A 63 -0.49 6.52 -14.33
N LEU A 64 0.12 6.44 -13.15
CA LEU A 64 1.22 7.31 -12.77
C LEU A 64 2.47 7.12 -13.65
N ILE A 65 2.72 5.91 -14.17
CA ILE A 65 3.84 5.65 -15.08
C ILE A 65 3.72 6.47 -16.39
N ARG A 66 2.49 6.74 -16.84
CA ARG A 66 2.22 7.58 -18.02
C ARG A 66 2.50 9.06 -17.75
N LYS A 67 2.61 9.46 -16.49
CA LYS A 67 2.84 10.85 -16.04
C LYS A 67 4.25 11.11 -15.55
N VAL A 68 5.09 10.10 -15.39
CA VAL A 68 6.43 10.21 -14.78
C VAL A 68 7.36 11.21 -15.48
N GLN A 69 7.16 11.46 -16.78
CA GLN A 69 7.99 12.41 -17.55
C GLN A 69 7.65 13.87 -17.28
N LEU A 70 6.51 14.17 -16.66
CA LEU A 70 6.09 15.55 -16.40
C LEU A 70 7.03 16.25 -15.40
N ASN A 71 7.15 17.58 -15.55
CA ASN A 71 8.05 18.40 -14.69
C ASN A 71 7.52 18.59 -13.26
N ASP A 72 6.25 18.29 -13.04
CA ASP A 72 5.55 18.37 -11.76
C ASP A 72 5.06 17.01 -11.26
N PHE A 73 5.67 15.93 -11.74
CA PHE A 73 5.30 14.54 -11.35
C PHE A 73 5.26 14.36 -9.83
N TYR A 74 6.14 15.02 -9.09
CA TYR A 74 6.13 14.94 -7.62
C TYR A 74 4.80 15.36 -6.99
N LYS A 75 4.13 16.38 -7.58
CA LYS A 75 2.81 16.80 -7.11
C LYS A 75 1.76 15.74 -7.42
N ILE A 76 1.78 15.20 -8.64
CA ILE A 76 0.83 14.17 -9.09
C ILE A 76 0.94 12.94 -8.18
N PHE A 77 2.16 12.54 -7.83
CA PHE A 77 2.38 11.40 -6.96
C PHE A 77 1.97 11.68 -5.50
N ASP A 78 2.37 12.82 -4.93
CA ASP A 78 1.96 13.23 -3.59
C ASP A 78 0.43 13.37 -3.49
N ASP A 79 -0.22 13.94 -4.50
CA ASP A 79 -1.68 14.11 -4.55
C ASP A 79 -2.41 12.75 -4.66
N ALA A 80 -1.84 11.77 -5.38
CA ALA A 80 -2.37 10.41 -5.41
C ALA A 80 -2.34 9.76 -4.02
N LEU A 81 -1.22 9.85 -3.30
CA LEU A 81 -1.11 9.33 -1.94
C LEU A 81 -2.10 9.99 -0.98
N GLU A 82 -2.30 11.30 -1.13
CA GLU A 82 -3.26 12.06 -0.33
C GLU A 82 -4.71 11.69 -0.66
N ARG A 83 -5.07 11.50 -1.94
CA ARG A 83 -6.40 11.03 -2.34
C ARG A 83 -6.72 9.66 -1.76
N ILE A 84 -5.79 8.70 -1.83
CA ILE A 84 -5.96 7.37 -1.22
C ILE A 84 -6.24 7.51 0.28
N SER A 85 -5.49 8.37 0.98
CA SER A 85 -5.67 8.58 2.42
C SER A 85 -6.98 9.26 2.79
N ASN A 86 -7.50 10.14 1.92
CA ASN A 86 -8.74 10.89 2.14
C ASN A 86 -9.99 10.19 1.58
N ASN A 87 -9.83 9.05 0.93
CA ASN A 87 -10.96 8.27 0.44
C ASN A 87 -11.73 7.67 1.63
N THR A 88 -13.02 7.97 1.72
CA THR A 88 -13.89 7.50 2.82
C THR A 88 -14.00 5.98 2.90
N LYS A 89 -13.85 5.27 1.79
CA LYS A 89 -13.77 3.79 1.78
C LYS A 89 -12.52 3.29 2.53
N ASN A 90 -11.50 4.14 2.68
CA ASN A 90 -10.23 3.84 3.36
C ASN A 90 -10.18 4.28 4.83
N ASP A 91 -11.26 4.78 5.38
CA ASP A 91 -11.31 5.26 6.78
C ASP A 91 -10.87 4.20 7.80
N ALA A 92 -11.14 2.93 7.52
CA ALA A 92 -10.74 1.80 8.37
C ALA A 92 -9.21 1.62 8.47
N PHE A 93 -8.44 2.17 7.53
CA PHE A 93 -6.98 2.10 7.50
C PHE A 93 -6.30 3.32 8.15
N SER A 94 -7.07 4.31 8.59
CA SER A 94 -6.57 5.44 9.35
C SER A 94 -6.37 5.05 10.82
N ILE A 95 -5.39 5.67 11.48
CA ILE A 95 -5.12 5.44 12.90
C ILE A 95 -5.64 6.62 13.72
N ASP A 96 -6.49 6.35 14.70
CA ASP A 96 -6.94 7.37 15.63
C ASP A 96 -5.76 7.88 16.48
N THR A 97 -5.63 9.19 16.59
CA THR A 97 -4.61 9.84 17.39
C THR A 97 -5.15 10.16 18.79
N ALA A 98 -4.25 10.26 19.78
CA ALA A 98 -4.63 10.49 21.18
C ALA A 98 -5.38 11.83 21.42
N ASP A 99 -5.28 12.77 20.49
CA ASP A 99 -5.96 14.07 20.47
C ASP A 99 -7.31 14.05 19.73
N GLY A 100 -7.79 12.86 19.34
CA GLY A 100 -9.07 12.64 18.65
C GLY A 100 -9.05 12.91 17.16
N GLY A 101 -7.85 13.11 16.57
CA GLY A 101 -7.64 13.20 15.12
C GLY A 101 -7.43 11.82 14.48
N LYS A 102 -7.34 11.79 13.15
CA LYS A 102 -6.96 10.61 12.38
C LYS A 102 -5.60 10.84 11.70
N LYS A 103 -4.70 9.89 11.85
CA LYS A 103 -3.45 9.88 11.08
C LYS A 103 -3.71 9.27 9.72
N PRO A 104 -3.43 9.97 8.62
CA PRO A 104 -3.65 9.46 7.28
C PRO A 104 -2.75 8.25 7.00
N LEU A 105 -3.22 7.35 6.14
CA LEU A 105 -2.46 6.17 5.69
C LEU A 105 -1.15 6.60 5.03
N PHE A 106 -1.20 7.61 4.18
CA PHE A 106 -0.05 8.20 3.51
C PHE A 106 0.04 9.70 3.77
N THR A 107 1.27 10.20 3.76
CA THR A 107 1.61 11.63 3.76
C THR A 107 2.39 11.96 2.50
N ARG A 108 2.47 13.25 2.16
CA ARG A 108 3.29 13.72 1.04
C ARG A 108 4.75 13.32 1.25
N ILE A 109 5.28 12.48 0.37
CA ILE A 109 6.65 11.95 0.51
C ILE A 109 7.72 12.97 0.17
N THR A 110 7.37 14.02 -0.60
CA THR A 110 8.32 15.06 -1.02
C THR A 110 8.29 16.30 -0.12
N GLU A 111 7.44 16.35 0.90
CA GLU A 111 7.27 17.52 1.75
C GLU A 111 8.58 18.02 2.38
N ASN A 112 9.39 17.09 2.87
CA ASN A 112 10.68 17.39 3.52
C ASN A 112 11.86 17.42 2.55
N VAL A 113 11.61 17.39 1.23
CA VAL A 113 12.62 17.49 0.18
C VAL A 113 12.69 18.92 -0.33
N GLU A 114 13.91 19.42 -0.55
CA GLU A 114 14.13 20.75 -1.17
C GLU A 114 13.36 20.84 -2.50
N VAL A 115 12.64 21.95 -2.69
CA VAL A 115 11.70 22.13 -3.82
C VAL A 115 12.33 21.82 -5.17
N SER A 116 13.58 22.27 -5.39
CA SER A 116 14.36 22.03 -6.62
C SER A 116 14.64 20.55 -6.90
N LYS A 117 14.61 19.70 -5.86
CA LYS A 117 14.96 18.27 -5.92
C LYS A 117 13.74 17.35 -5.91
N ARG A 118 12.56 17.87 -5.57
CA ARG A 118 11.34 17.05 -5.37
C ARG A 118 10.99 16.19 -6.58
N ASN A 119 11.07 16.77 -7.78
CA ASN A 119 10.69 16.03 -8.98
C ASN A 119 11.65 14.88 -9.30
N ASN A 120 12.95 15.11 -9.20
CA ASN A 120 13.94 14.06 -9.38
C ASN A 120 13.83 12.98 -8.31
N PHE A 121 13.58 13.35 -7.06
CA PHE A 121 13.37 12.44 -5.95
C PHE A 121 12.15 11.54 -6.21
N ALA A 122 11.00 12.13 -6.55
CA ALA A 122 9.78 11.37 -6.86
C ALA A 122 9.96 10.43 -8.05
N LYS A 123 10.57 10.91 -9.15
CA LYS A 123 10.85 10.09 -10.34
C LYS A 123 11.77 8.90 -10.03
N ASN A 124 12.81 9.12 -9.25
CA ASN A 124 13.75 8.05 -8.89
C ASN A 124 13.07 6.97 -8.04
N ILE A 125 12.33 7.37 -7.02
CA ILE A 125 11.59 6.42 -6.17
C ILE A 125 10.55 5.67 -6.99
N PHE A 126 9.73 6.39 -7.76
CA PHE A 126 8.70 5.80 -8.58
C PHE A 126 9.28 4.85 -9.62
N GLY A 127 10.41 5.22 -10.25
CA GLY A 127 11.13 4.40 -11.19
C GLY A 127 11.62 3.08 -10.62
N ILE A 128 11.81 2.97 -9.29
CA ILE A 128 12.16 1.71 -8.63
C ILE A 128 10.92 0.83 -8.47
N ILE A 129 9.83 1.38 -7.90
CA ILE A 129 8.63 0.59 -7.58
C ILE A 129 7.80 0.19 -8.80
N SER A 130 7.96 0.90 -9.93
CA SER A 130 7.26 0.60 -11.19
C SER A 130 7.97 -0.44 -12.07
N GLN A 131 9.09 -1.00 -11.64
CA GLN A 131 9.80 -2.04 -12.41
C GLN A 131 9.03 -3.37 -12.32
N GLU A 132 8.93 -4.09 -13.45
CA GLU A 132 8.27 -5.40 -13.54
C GLU A 132 8.84 -6.43 -12.55
N LYS A 133 10.15 -6.39 -12.29
CA LYS A 133 10.79 -7.27 -11.31
C LYS A 133 10.37 -7.01 -9.86
N PHE A 134 9.67 -5.90 -9.63
CA PHE A 134 9.16 -5.49 -8.33
C PHE A 134 7.64 -5.71 -8.30
N ASP A 135 7.22 -6.97 -8.47
CA ASP A 135 5.82 -7.39 -8.51
C ASP A 135 5.51 -8.36 -7.35
N PHE A 136 4.44 -8.07 -6.63
CA PHE A 136 3.97 -8.89 -5.51
C PHE A 136 2.94 -9.94 -5.92
N GLY A 137 2.50 -10.01 -7.18
CA GLY A 137 1.46 -10.92 -7.66
C GLY A 137 1.72 -12.38 -7.28
N ALA A 138 2.94 -12.87 -7.51
CA ALA A 138 3.32 -14.25 -7.14
C ALA A 138 3.26 -14.52 -5.62
N ALA A 139 3.41 -13.50 -4.77
CA ALA A 139 3.28 -13.63 -3.32
C ALA A 139 1.81 -13.79 -2.91
N PHE A 140 0.88 -13.14 -3.61
CA PHE A 140 -0.55 -13.27 -3.37
C PHE A 140 -1.06 -14.66 -3.75
N ASP A 141 -0.60 -15.23 -4.86
CA ASP A 141 -0.92 -16.60 -5.28
C ASP A 141 -0.54 -17.63 -4.20
N ASN A 142 0.59 -17.44 -3.55
CA ASN A 142 1.10 -18.35 -2.53
C ASN A 142 0.50 -18.07 -1.12
N LYS A 143 -0.42 -17.12 -0.97
CA LYS A 143 -0.97 -16.66 0.33
C LYS A 143 0.13 -16.34 1.35
N PHE A 144 1.29 -15.93 0.87
CA PHE A 144 2.42 -15.55 1.72
C PHE A 144 2.22 -14.12 2.22
N ASP A 145 2.26 -13.94 3.54
CA ASP A 145 2.20 -12.60 4.15
C ASP A 145 3.53 -11.87 4.00
N PHE A 146 3.77 -11.47 2.76
CA PHE A 146 4.99 -10.78 2.36
C PHE A 146 5.11 -9.40 3.01
N TYR A 147 3.96 -8.75 3.25
CA TYR A 147 3.94 -7.44 3.92
C TYR A 147 4.45 -7.54 5.35
N SER A 148 3.96 -8.51 6.12
CA SER A 148 4.47 -8.74 7.48
C SER A 148 5.96 -9.07 7.49
N ALA A 149 6.44 -9.90 6.57
CA ALA A 149 7.85 -10.26 6.48
C ALA A 149 8.75 -9.03 6.20
N ILE A 150 8.33 -8.13 5.30
CA ILE A 150 9.07 -6.90 5.01
C ILE A 150 8.97 -5.90 6.15
N PHE A 151 7.80 -5.76 6.74
CA PHE A 151 7.61 -4.87 7.88
C PHE A 151 8.49 -5.30 9.06
N GLU A 152 8.59 -6.60 9.34
CA GLU A 152 9.53 -7.15 10.32
C GLU A 152 10.98 -6.81 9.97
N TYR A 153 11.37 -6.98 8.71
CA TYR A 153 12.72 -6.65 8.25
C TYR A 153 13.04 -5.15 8.44
N LEU A 154 12.11 -4.27 8.02
CA LEU A 154 12.30 -2.82 8.15
C LEU A 154 12.34 -2.37 9.63
N ILE A 155 11.52 -2.93 10.50
CA ILE A 155 11.57 -2.65 11.94
C ILE A 155 12.90 -3.13 12.53
N LYS A 156 13.34 -4.32 12.18
CA LYS A 156 14.62 -4.87 12.64
C LYS A 156 15.78 -3.98 12.24
N ASP A 157 15.82 -3.57 10.97
CA ASP A 157 16.89 -2.73 10.42
C ASP A 157 16.87 -1.31 11.05
N TYR A 158 15.68 -0.73 11.24
CA TYR A 158 15.52 0.55 11.93
C TYR A 158 15.99 0.49 13.39
N ASN A 159 15.66 -0.57 14.10
CA ASN A 159 16.04 -0.75 15.51
C ASN A 159 17.56 -0.93 15.66
N VAL A 160 18.19 -1.67 14.74
CA VAL A 160 19.66 -1.80 14.71
C VAL A 160 20.32 -0.44 14.45
N ALA A 161 19.79 0.35 13.50
CA ALA A 161 20.35 1.65 13.13
C ALA A 161 20.13 2.73 14.20
N SER A 162 19.02 2.67 14.95
CA SER A 162 18.67 3.67 15.99
C SER A 162 19.23 3.34 17.38
N GLY A 163 19.80 2.16 17.57
CA GLY A 163 20.26 1.69 18.89
C GLY A 163 19.13 1.43 19.90
N VAL A 164 17.88 1.54 19.46
CA VAL A 164 16.69 1.23 20.25
C VAL A 164 16.32 -0.21 19.98
N TYR A 165 16.53 -1.08 20.98
CA TYR A 165 15.98 -2.43 20.90
C TYR A 165 14.46 -2.36 20.85
N ALA A 166 13.84 -3.18 19.99
CA ALA A 166 12.38 -3.23 19.79
C ALA A 166 11.66 -3.68 21.07
N GLU A 167 11.48 -2.78 22.00
CA GLU A 167 10.79 -3.06 23.28
C GLU A 167 9.31 -3.40 23.10
N TYR A 168 8.78 -3.26 21.87
CA TYR A 168 7.34 -3.42 21.57
C TYR A 168 7.03 -4.41 20.44
N PHE A 169 8.04 -5.14 19.95
CA PHE A 169 7.83 -6.08 18.85
C PHE A 169 7.90 -7.53 19.36
N THR A 170 6.79 -8.24 19.25
CA THR A 170 6.75 -9.68 19.52
C THR A 170 7.14 -10.45 18.27
N PRO A 171 8.28 -11.17 18.25
CA PRO A 171 8.69 -11.96 17.10
C PRO A 171 7.58 -12.91 16.62
N GLN A 172 7.39 -13.05 15.32
CA GLN A 172 6.35 -13.88 14.72
C GLN A 172 6.39 -15.33 15.24
N THR A 173 7.58 -15.86 15.49
CA THR A 173 7.78 -17.19 16.09
C THR A 173 7.11 -17.30 17.46
N VAL A 174 7.23 -16.27 18.31
CA VAL A 174 6.62 -16.23 19.64
C VAL A 174 5.10 -16.10 19.53
N SER A 175 4.61 -15.21 18.67
CA SER A 175 3.19 -15.04 18.41
C SER A 175 2.55 -16.33 17.88
N SER A 176 3.23 -17.03 16.97
CA SER A 176 2.78 -18.31 16.42
C SER A 176 2.72 -19.41 17.49
N ILE A 177 3.67 -19.45 18.43
CA ILE A 177 3.66 -20.40 19.54
C ILE A 177 2.48 -20.10 20.46
N ILE A 178 2.27 -18.83 20.83
CA ILE A 178 1.15 -18.41 21.67
C ILE A 178 -0.18 -18.76 21.00
N ALA A 179 -0.34 -18.44 19.71
CA ALA A 179 -1.55 -18.77 18.98
C ALA A 179 -1.83 -20.28 18.93
N LYS A 180 -0.81 -21.11 18.69
CA LYS A 180 -0.94 -22.57 18.71
C LYS A 180 -1.34 -23.11 20.07
N ILE A 181 -0.79 -22.56 21.16
CA ILE A 181 -1.15 -22.93 22.52
C ILE A 181 -2.62 -22.60 22.79
N LEU A 182 -3.05 -21.36 22.43
CA LEU A 182 -4.42 -20.91 22.67
C LEU A 182 -5.44 -21.74 21.88
N VAL A 183 -5.16 -22.05 20.61
CA VAL A 183 -6.04 -22.87 19.77
C VAL A 183 -6.15 -24.31 20.31
N ASN A 184 -5.06 -24.89 20.80
CA ASN A 184 -5.06 -26.24 21.37
C ASN A 184 -5.68 -26.31 22.80
N MET A 185 -5.85 -25.15 23.47
CA MET A 185 -6.49 -25.05 24.79
C MET A 185 -7.97 -24.67 24.70
N SER A 186 -8.48 -24.35 23.50
CA SER A 186 -9.91 -24.11 23.31
C SER A 186 -10.65 -25.46 23.29
N PRO A 187 -11.71 -25.62 24.12
CA PRO A 187 -12.48 -26.85 24.19
C PRO A 187 -13.28 -27.14 22.91
#